data_6b92db8bb1fa71ad4532cd94ab294269
#
_entry.id   6b92db8bb1fa71ad4532cd94ab294269
#
_cell.length_a   1.000
_cell.length_b   1.000
_cell.length_c   1.000
_cell.angle_alpha   90.00
_cell.angle_beta   90.00
_cell.angle_gamma   90.00
#
_symmetry.space_group_name_H-M   'P 1'
#
loop_
_entity.id
_entity.type
_entity.pdbx_description
1 polymer ?
#
loop_
_entity_poly.entity_id
_entity_poly.type
_entity_poly.pdbx_seq_one_letter_code
_entity_poly.pdbx_strand_id
1 'polypeptide(L)'
;MDGVLVHSMPLHTLAWERYLAGLGITIENLEQRMHGKRNSELVRDLIDPNLPDDVIFKHGAEKERLFREMMIEDGLAQYAIAGVKEFLNRHRDLPKAVASNAEPQNIDFVLDRFGLREYFPVTVNGMQVARPKPFPDVFLEAARQLNTAPEHCVVFEDSPTGVTAALAAGMRVVGVETTPTTFQGIELKIKDFRDPALEQWMSVQTKGS
;
A
#
# COMPACT_ATOMS: atom_id res chain seq x y z
N MET A 1 2.28 1.48 -0.10
CA MET A 1 1.82 2.68 0.63
C MET A 1 1.26 2.26 1.97
N ASP A 2 0.10 1.62 1.97
CA ASP A 2 -0.45 0.98 3.15
C ASP A 2 0.55 -0.08 3.63
N GLY A 3 0.72 -0.22 4.94
CA GLY A 3 1.72 -1.11 5.54
C GLY A 3 3.19 -0.76 5.29
N VAL A 4 3.49 0.24 4.46
CA VAL A 4 4.86 0.65 4.11
C VAL A 4 5.17 2.09 4.52
N LEU A 5 4.34 3.04 4.14
CA LEU A 5 4.47 4.45 4.55
C LEU A 5 3.63 4.74 5.79
N VAL A 6 2.47 4.09 5.89
CA VAL A 6 1.51 4.22 6.99
C VAL A 6 1.00 2.85 7.42
N HIS A 7 0.85 2.64 8.72
CA HIS A 7 0.27 1.42 9.30
C HIS A 7 -1.27 1.53 9.33
N SER A 8 -1.88 1.42 8.15
CA SER A 8 -3.30 1.70 7.92
C SER A 8 -4.23 0.48 8.01
N MET A 9 -3.69 -0.76 7.95
CA MET A 9 -4.51 -1.97 7.85
C MET A 9 -5.50 -2.16 9.01
N PRO A 10 -5.13 -1.96 10.29
CA PRO A 10 -6.09 -2.06 11.39
C PRO A 10 -7.24 -1.06 11.25
N LEU A 11 -6.95 0.16 10.78
CA LEU A 11 -7.96 1.18 10.57
C LEU A 11 -8.89 0.86 9.39
N HIS A 12 -8.39 0.20 8.34
CA HIS A 12 -9.25 -0.28 7.27
C HIS A 12 -10.27 -1.30 7.77
N THR A 13 -9.89 -2.20 8.69
CA THR A 13 -10.81 -3.14 9.32
C THR A 13 -11.88 -2.41 10.12
N LEU A 14 -11.48 -1.49 11.00
CA LEU A 14 -12.42 -0.67 11.78
C LEU A 14 -13.36 0.18 10.90
N ALA A 15 -12.86 0.73 9.81
CA ALA A 15 -13.68 1.49 8.87
C ALA A 15 -14.74 0.61 8.18
N TRP A 16 -14.39 -0.62 7.81
CA TRP A 16 -15.36 -1.58 7.30
C TRP A 16 -16.38 -2.00 8.36
N GLU A 17 -15.95 -2.30 9.58
CA GLU A 17 -16.85 -2.62 10.69
C GLU A 17 -17.87 -1.50 10.93
N ARG A 18 -17.38 -0.26 11.05
CA ARG A 18 -18.23 0.92 11.26
C ARG A 18 -19.17 1.16 10.08
N TYR A 19 -18.68 0.99 8.86
CA TYR A 19 -19.48 1.16 7.64
C TYR A 19 -20.62 0.14 7.56
N LEU A 20 -20.29 -1.14 7.74
CA LEU A 20 -21.27 -2.24 7.73
C LEU A 20 -22.29 -2.11 8.86
N ALA A 21 -21.87 -1.72 10.07
CA ALA A 21 -22.76 -1.47 11.19
C ALA A 21 -23.78 -0.36 10.87
N GLY A 22 -23.38 0.68 10.14
CA GLY A 22 -24.27 1.72 9.62
C GLY A 22 -25.33 1.21 8.65
N LEU A 23 -25.08 0.08 7.99
CA LEU A 23 -26.01 -0.63 7.13
C LEU A 23 -26.82 -1.71 7.86
N GLY A 24 -26.60 -1.89 9.17
CA GLY A 24 -27.23 -2.96 9.98
C GLY A 24 -26.61 -4.35 9.74
N ILE A 25 -25.39 -4.41 9.17
CA ILE A 25 -24.69 -5.65 8.85
C ILE A 25 -23.59 -5.89 9.89
N THR A 26 -23.57 -7.08 10.48
CA THR A 26 -22.49 -7.54 11.38
C THR A 26 -21.81 -8.76 10.77
N ILE A 27 -20.49 -8.73 10.68
CA ILE A 27 -19.70 -9.81 10.08
C ILE A 27 -18.69 -10.33 11.11
N GLU A 28 -18.69 -11.62 11.32
CA GLU A 28 -17.66 -12.31 12.10
C GLU A 28 -16.40 -12.52 11.25
N ASN A 29 -15.23 -12.43 11.87
CA ASN A 29 -13.93 -12.64 11.22
C ASN A 29 -13.68 -11.74 10.00
N LEU A 30 -14.13 -10.48 10.08
CA LEU A 30 -14.03 -9.51 8.97
C LEU A 30 -12.60 -9.34 8.47
N GLU A 31 -11.62 -9.23 9.36
CA GLU A 31 -10.20 -9.08 9.01
C GLU A 31 -9.72 -10.20 8.06
N GLN A 32 -10.08 -11.45 8.36
CA GLN A 32 -9.72 -12.60 7.51
C GLN A 32 -10.40 -12.53 6.14
N ARG A 33 -11.64 -12.06 6.10
CA ARG A 33 -12.41 -11.91 4.85
C ARG A 33 -11.89 -10.79 3.97
N MET A 34 -11.29 -9.76 4.57
CA MET A 34 -10.72 -8.62 3.86
C MET A 34 -9.38 -8.94 3.20
N HIS A 35 -8.65 -9.93 3.70
CA HIS A 35 -7.26 -10.17 3.30
C HIS A 35 -7.12 -10.37 1.78
N GLY A 36 -6.32 -9.50 1.15
CA GLY A 36 -6.02 -9.55 -0.29
C GLY A 36 -7.14 -9.11 -1.23
N LYS A 37 -8.29 -8.68 -0.70
CA LYS A 37 -9.44 -8.26 -1.51
C LYS A 37 -9.49 -6.74 -1.70
N ARG A 38 -10.02 -6.34 -2.86
CA ARG A 38 -10.35 -4.94 -3.16
C ARG A 38 -11.74 -4.58 -2.62
N ASN A 39 -12.02 -3.28 -2.49
CA ASN A 39 -13.33 -2.80 -2.04
C ASN A 39 -14.50 -3.37 -2.87
N SER A 40 -14.36 -3.47 -4.19
CA SER A 40 -15.41 -4.02 -5.05
C SER A 40 -15.71 -5.49 -4.76
N GLU A 41 -14.71 -6.28 -4.42
CA GLU A 41 -14.87 -7.68 -4.04
C GLU A 41 -15.49 -7.80 -2.64
N LEU A 42 -15.08 -6.91 -1.72
CA LEU A 42 -15.64 -6.86 -0.37
C LEU A 42 -17.10 -6.41 -0.36
N VAL A 43 -17.46 -5.42 -1.16
CA VAL A 43 -18.87 -5.00 -1.28
C VAL A 43 -19.75 -6.15 -1.77
N ARG A 44 -19.33 -6.89 -2.80
CA ARG A 44 -20.06 -8.05 -3.29
C ARG A 44 -20.15 -9.18 -2.25
N ASP A 45 -19.07 -9.40 -1.50
CA ASP A 45 -18.98 -10.47 -0.52
C ASP A 45 -19.74 -10.15 0.78
N LEU A 46 -19.74 -8.89 1.22
CA LEU A 46 -20.21 -8.49 2.55
C LEU A 46 -21.60 -7.83 2.51
N ILE A 47 -22.01 -7.25 1.39
CA ILE A 47 -23.27 -6.51 1.26
C ILE A 47 -24.22 -7.26 0.35
N ASP A 48 -23.96 -7.32 -0.96
CA ASP A 48 -24.78 -8.07 -1.93
C ASP A 48 -23.96 -8.35 -3.20
N PRO A 49 -23.85 -9.64 -3.64
CA PRO A 49 -23.12 -10.00 -4.85
C PRO A 49 -23.75 -9.48 -6.15
N ASN A 50 -25.02 -9.12 -6.14
CA ASN A 50 -25.79 -8.72 -7.32
C ASN A 50 -25.88 -7.19 -7.52
N LEU A 51 -25.21 -6.39 -6.69
CA LEU A 51 -25.22 -4.94 -6.84
C LEU A 51 -24.65 -4.48 -8.19
N PRO A 52 -25.25 -3.46 -8.83
CA PRO A 52 -24.68 -2.80 -9.99
C PRO A 52 -23.30 -2.19 -9.67
N ASP A 53 -22.43 -2.12 -10.68
CA ASP A 53 -21.05 -1.65 -10.51
C ASP A 53 -20.96 -0.21 -9.96
N ASP A 54 -21.87 0.67 -10.37
CA ASP A 54 -21.92 2.05 -9.85
C ASP A 54 -22.31 2.11 -8.37
N VAL A 55 -23.14 1.19 -7.91
CA VAL A 55 -23.52 1.07 -6.48
C VAL A 55 -22.36 0.49 -5.69
N ILE A 56 -21.69 -0.53 -6.22
CA ILE A 56 -20.48 -1.11 -5.61
C ILE A 56 -19.40 -0.03 -5.42
N PHE A 57 -19.18 0.78 -6.46
CA PHE A 57 -18.23 1.89 -6.39
C PHE A 57 -18.61 2.90 -5.30
N LYS A 58 -19.90 3.26 -5.17
CA LYS A 58 -20.38 4.18 -4.13
C LYS A 58 -20.12 3.64 -2.72
N HIS A 59 -20.40 2.35 -2.47
CA HIS A 59 -20.11 1.72 -1.19
C HIS A 59 -18.61 1.75 -0.86
N GLY A 60 -17.75 1.42 -1.84
CA GLY A 60 -16.31 1.50 -1.67
C GLY A 60 -15.83 2.91 -1.34
N ALA A 61 -16.27 3.90 -2.12
CA ALA A 61 -15.90 5.31 -1.94
C ALA A 61 -16.34 5.86 -0.58
N GLU A 62 -17.56 5.51 -0.11
CA GLU A 62 -18.07 5.95 1.18
C GLU A 62 -17.29 5.33 2.35
N LYS A 63 -16.96 4.05 2.28
CA LYS A 63 -16.08 3.40 3.24
C LYS A 63 -14.69 4.05 3.27
N GLU A 64 -14.12 4.38 2.09
CA GLU A 64 -12.81 5.06 2.06
C GLU A 64 -12.88 6.50 2.60
N ARG A 65 -13.99 7.19 2.40
CA ARG A 65 -14.22 8.49 3.04
C ARG A 65 -14.19 8.36 4.56
N LEU A 66 -14.92 7.39 5.09
CA LEU A 66 -14.95 7.10 6.53
C LEU A 66 -13.57 6.74 7.09
N PHE A 67 -12.81 5.93 6.37
CA PHE A 67 -11.42 5.59 6.72
C PHE A 67 -10.55 6.85 6.87
N ARG A 68 -10.62 7.78 5.91
CA ARG A 68 -9.83 9.03 5.99
C ARG A 68 -10.26 9.92 7.15
N GLU A 69 -11.56 10.01 7.42
CA GLU A 69 -12.10 10.76 8.57
C GLU A 69 -11.61 10.18 9.88
N MET A 70 -11.73 8.86 10.06
CA MET A 70 -11.26 8.16 11.26
C MET A 70 -9.75 8.37 11.48
N MET A 71 -8.94 8.31 10.41
CA MET A 71 -7.50 8.56 10.51
C MET A 71 -7.16 9.97 10.99
N ILE A 72 -7.97 10.97 10.60
CA ILE A 72 -7.83 12.36 11.08
C ILE A 72 -8.26 12.46 12.55
N GLU A 73 -9.40 11.88 12.91
CA GLU A 73 -9.95 11.92 14.26
C GLU A 73 -8.99 11.30 15.27
N ASP A 74 -8.37 10.17 14.94
CA ASP A 74 -7.43 9.45 15.79
C ASP A 74 -6.06 10.14 15.91
N GLY A 75 -5.72 11.03 14.97
CA GLY A 75 -4.42 11.70 14.89
C GLY A 75 -3.41 10.96 14.00
N LEU A 76 -3.00 11.61 12.94
CA LEU A 76 -2.19 11.05 11.85
C LEU A 76 -0.86 10.44 12.30
N ALA A 77 -0.21 11.06 13.29
CA ALA A 77 1.17 10.71 13.68
C ALA A 77 1.33 9.24 14.10
N GLN A 78 0.30 8.64 14.70
CA GLN A 78 0.36 7.25 15.16
C GLN A 78 0.40 6.23 14.01
N TYR A 79 -0.04 6.64 12.83
CA TYR A 79 -0.07 5.76 11.65
C TYR A 79 1.21 5.82 10.82
N ALA A 80 2.10 6.80 11.05
CA ALA A 80 3.35 6.89 10.31
C ALA A 80 4.27 5.70 10.64
N ILE A 81 4.79 5.01 9.63
CA ILE A 81 5.81 3.99 9.85
C ILE A 81 7.10 4.66 10.32
N ALA A 82 7.66 4.14 11.41
CA ALA A 82 8.80 4.75 12.05
C ALA A 82 10.03 4.81 11.12
N GLY A 83 10.68 5.98 11.08
CA GLY A 83 11.88 6.22 10.28
C GLY A 83 11.65 6.42 8.78
N VAL A 84 10.40 6.33 8.28
CA VAL A 84 10.13 6.45 6.85
C VAL A 84 10.56 7.81 6.30
N LYS A 85 10.24 8.89 7.00
CA LYS A 85 10.56 10.25 6.53
C LYS A 85 12.06 10.53 6.54
N GLU A 86 12.75 10.07 7.57
CA GLU A 86 14.20 10.15 7.70
C GLU A 86 14.90 9.34 6.60
N PHE A 87 14.42 8.14 6.30
CA PHE A 87 14.92 7.31 5.20
C PHE A 87 14.72 8.00 3.85
N LEU A 88 13.53 8.53 3.58
CA LEU A 88 13.23 9.28 2.34
C LEU A 88 14.15 10.50 2.19
N ASN A 89 14.42 11.21 3.27
CA ASN A 89 15.34 12.36 3.27
C ASN A 89 16.78 11.94 2.96
N ARG A 90 17.29 10.86 3.59
CA ARG A 90 18.66 10.37 3.33
C ARG A 90 18.86 9.94 1.87
N HIS A 91 17.84 9.40 1.26
CA HIS A 91 17.86 8.93 -0.13
C HIS A 91 17.12 9.86 -1.09
N ARG A 92 17.13 11.18 -0.82
CA ARG A 92 16.35 12.17 -1.58
C ARG A 92 16.65 12.15 -3.08
N ASP A 93 17.88 11.90 -3.44
CA ASP A 93 18.36 11.93 -4.84
C ASP A 93 17.91 10.71 -5.68
N LEU A 94 17.44 9.64 -5.02
CA LEU A 94 16.94 8.47 -5.75
C LEU A 94 15.52 8.74 -6.27
N PRO A 95 15.20 8.40 -7.53
CA PRO A 95 13.83 8.46 -8.04
C PRO A 95 12.90 7.56 -7.23
N LYS A 96 11.70 8.05 -6.91
CA LYS A 96 10.73 7.31 -6.10
C LYS A 96 9.32 7.40 -6.68
N ALA A 97 8.58 6.30 -6.57
CA ALA A 97 7.17 6.24 -6.92
C ALA A 97 6.36 5.55 -5.83
N VAL A 98 5.09 5.89 -5.74
CA VAL A 98 4.08 5.07 -5.05
C VAL A 98 3.39 4.21 -6.09
N ALA A 99 3.40 2.87 -5.88
CA ALA A 99 2.66 1.89 -6.67
C ALA A 99 1.74 1.11 -5.72
N SER A 100 0.42 1.32 -5.81
CA SER A 100 -0.56 0.81 -4.84
C SER A 100 -1.84 0.35 -5.54
N ASN A 101 -2.56 -0.61 -4.93
CA ASN A 101 -3.94 -0.92 -5.33
C ASN A 101 -4.98 0.03 -4.70
N ALA A 102 -4.54 0.94 -3.82
CA ALA A 102 -5.42 1.93 -3.19
C ALA A 102 -6.06 2.88 -4.21
N GLU A 103 -7.20 3.44 -3.86
CA GLU A 103 -7.86 4.47 -4.65
C GLU A 103 -7.01 5.74 -4.72
N PRO A 104 -7.06 6.52 -5.82
CA PRO A 104 -6.28 7.74 -5.99
C PRO A 104 -6.42 8.70 -4.82
N GLN A 105 -7.64 8.88 -4.31
CA GLN A 105 -7.93 9.78 -3.19
C GLN A 105 -7.23 9.38 -1.89
N ASN A 106 -7.01 8.07 -1.65
CA ASN A 106 -6.27 7.60 -0.48
C ASN A 106 -4.76 7.82 -0.66
N ILE A 107 -4.25 7.64 -1.88
CA ILE A 107 -2.84 7.95 -2.18
C ILE A 107 -2.58 9.43 -1.93
N ASP A 108 -3.43 10.30 -2.48
CA ASP A 108 -3.32 11.74 -2.29
C ASP A 108 -3.43 12.13 -0.82
N PHE A 109 -4.43 11.59 -0.11
CA PHE A 109 -4.62 11.82 1.31
C PHE A 109 -3.37 11.47 2.14
N VAL A 110 -2.80 10.29 1.93
CA VAL A 110 -1.60 9.85 2.67
C VAL A 110 -0.42 10.76 2.32
N LEU A 111 -0.13 10.98 1.04
CA LEU A 111 1.03 11.76 0.65
C LEU A 111 0.96 13.22 1.16
N ASP A 112 -0.22 13.83 1.11
CA ASP A 112 -0.39 15.23 1.53
C ASP A 112 -0.41 15.35 3.05
N ARG A 113 -1.19 14.52 3.74
CA ARG A 113 -1.38 14.62 5.19
C ARG A 113 -0.13 14.22 6.00
N PHE A 114 0.68 13.30 5.48
CA PHE A 114 1.94 12.91 6.13
C PHE A 114 3.14 13.73 5.65
N GLY A 115 2.94 14.68 4.73
CA GLY A 115 4.01 15.53 4.19
C GLY A 115 5.05 14.73 3.41
N LEU A 116 4.57 13.78 2.60
CA LEU A 116 5.40 12.87 1.82
C LEU A 116 5.36 13.15 0.30
N ARG A 117 4.45 14.04 -0.15
CA ARG A 117 4.23 14.33 -1.58
C ARG A 117 5.52 14.70 -2.32
N GLU A 118 6.39 15.48 -1.72
CA GLU A 118 7.63 15.95 -2.33
C GLU A 118 8.62 14.82 -2.69
N TYR A 119 8.51 13.64 -2.04
CA TYR A 119 9.40 12.51 -2.31
C TYR A 119 8.92 11.63 -3.47
N PHE A 120 7.64 11.72 -3.84
CA PHE A 120 7.01 10.83 -4.81
C PHE A 120 6.40 11.61 -5.98
N PRO A 121 7.21 11.98 -6.98
CA PRO A 121 6.71 12.67 -8.18
C PRO A 121 5.83 11.77 -9.05
N VAL A 122 5.93 10.45 -8.87
CA VAL A 122 5.16 9.45 -9.62
C VAL A 122 4.25 8.67 -8.66
N THR A 123 2.98 8.57 -9.02
CA THR A 123 2.00 7.72 -8.34
C THR A 123 1.25 6.87 -9.35
N VAL A 124 1.23 5.56 -9.15
CA VAL A 124 0.47 4.59 -9.96
C VAL A 124 -0.48 3.83 -9.07
N ASN A 125 -1.75 3.84 -9.41
CA ASN A 125 -2.79 3.10 -8.70
C ASN A 125 -3.35 1.94 -9.54
N GLY A 126 -4.03 1.00 -8.88
CA GLY A 126 -4.56 -0.19 -9.53
C GLY A 126 -5.62 0.05 -10.61
N MET A 127 -6.19 1.27 -10.69
CA MET A 127 -7.17 1.64 -11.74
C MET A 127 -6.49 2.11 -13.03
N GLN A 128 -5.21 2.46 -12.99
CA GLN A 128 -4.42 2.94 -14.14
C GLN A 128 -3.77 1.80 -14.93
N VAL A 129 -3.89 0.57 -14.46
CA VAL A 129 -3.26 -0.60 -15.07
C VAL A 129 -4.31 -1.66 -15.43
N ALA A 130 -4.00 -2.52 -16.39
CA ALA A 130 -4.92 -3.56 -16.83
C ALA A 130 -5.20 -4.60 -15.72
N ARG A 131 -4.18 -4.94 -14.94
CA ARG A 131 -4.26 -5.94 -13.88
C ARG A 131 -3.59 -5.42 -12.61
N PRO A 132 -4.35 -5.31 -11.51
CA PRO A 132 -3.78 -4.92 -10.21
C PRO A 132 -2.92 -6.05 -9.62
N LYS A 133 -2.20 -5.78 -8.50
CA LYS A 133 -1.49 -6.82 -7.72
C LYS A 133 -2.44 -8.00 -7.46
N PRO A 134 -1.99 -9.24 -7.65
CA PRO A 134 -0.61 -9.72 -7.70
C PRO A 134 0.06 -9.67 -9.08
N PHE A 135 -0.54 -9.07 -10.10
CA PHE A 135 0.11 -8.86 -11.39
C PHE A 135 1.14 -7.74 -11.33
N PRO A 136 2.22 -7.78 -12.15
CA PRO A 136 3.33 -6.84 -12.07
C PRO A 136 3.04 -5.46 -12.63
N ASP A 137 1.90 -5.26 -13.27
CA ASP A 137 1.58 -4.12 -14.14
C ASP A 137 1.78 -2.77 -13.43
N VAL A 138 1.38 -2.65 -12.15
CA VAL A 138 1.50 -1.40 -11.38
C VAL A 138 2.97 -1.02 -11.12
N PHE A 139 3.82 -2.01 -10.89
CA PHE A 139 5.25 -1.79 -10.66
C PHE A 139 5.99 -1.50 -11.97
N LEU A 140 5.66 -2.22 -13.03
CA LEU A 140 6.22 -1.96 -14.37
C LEU A 140 5.86 -0.56 -14.86
N GLU A 141 4.63 -0.11 -14.66
CA GLU A 141 4.20 1.24 -15.01
C GLU A 141 4.93 2.30 -14.17
N ALA A 142 5.13 2.07 -12.86
CA ALA A 142 5.89 2.96 -12.01
C ALA A 142 7.36 3.07 -12.48
N ALA A 143 8.01 1.96 -12.79
CA ALA A 143 9.37 1.93 -13.33
C ALA A 143 9.48 2.67 -14.66
N ARG A 144 8.50 2.48 -15.56
CA ARG A 144 8.42 3.19 -16.84
C ARG A 144 8.33 4.71 -16.64
N GLN A 145 7.49 5.16 -15.72
CA GLN A 145 7.35 6.60 -15.42
C GLN A 145 8.58 7.20 -14.75
N LEU A 146 9.32 6.41 -13.96
CA LEU A 146 10.62 6.80 -13.40
C LEU A 146 11.76 6.71 -14.40
N ASN A 147 11.52 6.22 -15.62
CA ASN A 147 12.54 5.93 -16.64
C ASN A 147 13.68 5.05 -16.08
N THR A 148 13.31 4.01 -15.31
CA THR A 148 14.25 3.10 -14.65
C THR A 148 13.93 1.66 -15.06
N ALA A 149 14.93 0.86 -15.39
CA ALA A 149 14.73 -0.55 -15.70
C ALA A 149 14.28 -1.32 -14.44
N PRO A 150 13.35 -2.30 -14.57
CA PRO A 150 12.82 -3.02 -13.41
C PRO A 150 13.89 -3.65 -12.51
N GLU A 151 14.93 -4.22 -13.08
CA GLU A 151 16.05 -4.84 -12.37
C GLU A 151 16.88 -3.87 -11.52
N HIS A 152 16.74 -2.56 -11.76
CA HIS A 152 17.35 -1.50 -10.95
C HIS A 152 16.37 -0.90 -9.92
N CYS A 153 15.15 -1.43 -9.86
CA CYS A 153 14.15 -0.98 -8.89
C CYS A 153 14.17 -1.82 -7.63
N VAL A 154 13.96 -1.16 -6.51
CA VAL A 154 13.71 -1.79 -5.20
C VAL A 154 12.28 -1.47 -4.78
N VAL A 155 11.52 -2.51 -4.43
CA VAL A 155 10.15 -2.38 -3.94
C VAL A 155 10.15 -2.63 -2.43
N PHE A 156 9.50 -1.74 -1.68
CA PHE A 156 9.15 -1.95 -0.28
C PHE A 156 7.69 -2.40 -0.22
N GLU A 157 7.44 -3.57 0.36
CA GLU A 157 6.11 -4.20 0.39
C GLU A 157 5.84 -4.91 1.73
N ASP A 158 4.57 -4.87 2.15
CA ASP A 158 4.08 -5.50 3.38
C ASP A 158 3.19 -6.71 3.13
N SER A 159 2.77 -6.94 1.89
CA SER A 159 1.81 -7.98 1.53
C SER A 159 2.39 -9.07 0.62
N PRO A 160 1.99 -10.34 0.78
CA PRO A 160 2.39 -11.43 -0.13
C PRO A 160 1.99 -11.17 -1.59
N THR A 161 0.82 -10.56 -1.81
CA THR A 161 0.34 -10.19 -3.16
C THR A 161 1.21 -9.12 -3.81
N GLY A 162 1.66 -8.14 -3.05
CA GLY A 162 2.58 -7.11 -3.53
C GLY A 162 3.99 -7.64 -3.78
N VAL A 163 4.50 -8.50 -2.90
CA VAL A 163 5.78 -9.20 -3.10
C VAL A 163 5.74 -10.04 -4.39
N THR A 164 4.67 -10.82 -4.59
CA THR A 164 4.48 -11.60 -5.82
C THR A 164 4.51 -10.71 -7.07
N ALA A 165 3.81 -9.58 -7.03
CA ALA A 165 3.76 -8.63 -8.14
C ALA A 165 5.15 -8.01 -8.44
N ALA A 166 5.90 -7.62 -7.39
CA ALA A 166 7.23 -7.03 -7.54
C ALA A 166 8.25 -8.02 -8.11
N LEU A 167 8.25 -9.25 -7.61
CA LEU A 167 9.10 -10.33 -8.12
C LEU A 167 8.76 -10.68 -9.57
N ALA A 168 7.46 -10.73 -9.92
CA ALA A 168 7.01 -10.94 -11.29
C ALA A 168 7.39 -9.78 -12.23
N ALA A 169 7.59 -8.58 -11.70
CA ALA A 169 8.13 -7.44 -12.43
C ALA A 169 9.65 -7.50 -12.63
N GLY A 170 10.34 -8.48 -12.05
CA GLY A 170 11.81 -8.58 -12.08
C GLY A 170 12.50 -7.59 -11.14
N MET A 171 11.80 -7.09 -10.13
CA MET A 171 12.30 -6.12 -9.16
C MET A 171 12.80 -6.79 -7.88
N ARG A 172 13.66 -6.10 -7.17
CA ARG A 172 14.18 -6.52 -5.87
C ARG A 172 13.21 -6.08 -4.77
N VAL A 173 13.08 -6.89 -3.71
CA VAL A 173 12.05 -6.64 -2.71
C VAL A 173 12.63 -6.60 -1.31
N VAL A 174 12.27 -5.57 -0.57
CA VAL A 174 12.41 -5.45 0.88
C VAL A 174 11.02 -5.61 1.51
N GLY A 175 10.85 -6.65 2.32
CA GLY A 175 9.61 -6.88 3.06
C GLY A 175 9.52 -5.99 4.31
N VAL A 176 8.41 -5.27 4.48
CA VAL A 176 8.13 -4.45 5.68
C VAL A 176 7.11 -5.20 6.52
N GLU A 177 7.53 -5.69 7.71
CA GLU A 177 6.71 -6.55 8.58
C GLU A 177 5.79 -5.73 9.50
N THR A 178 4.84 -5.02 8.92
CA THR A 178 3.82 -4.27 9.67
C THR A 178 2.62 -5.12 10.07
N THR A 179 2.40 -6.23 9.37
CA THR A 179 1.45 -7.28 9.74
C THR A 179 2.16 -8.62 9.81
N PRO A 180 1.75 -9.55 10.70
CA PRO A 180 2.32 -10.90 10.73
C PRO A 180 2.12 -11.61 9.40
N THR A 181 3.19 -11.79 8.63
CA THR A 181 3.16 -12.47 7.34
C THR A 181 4.48 -13.16 7.04
N THR A 182 4.44 -14.13 6.13
CA THR A 182 5.64 -14.79 5.61
C THR A 182 5.91 -14.33 4.19
N PHE A 183 7.08 -13.78 3.96
CA PHE A 183 7.54 -13.38 2.64
C PHE A 183 8.40 -14.48 2.01
N GLN A 184 8.28 -14.65 0.70
CA GLN A 184 9.15 -15.53 -0.09
C GLN A 184 9.84 -14.74 -1.18
N GLY A 185 11.12 -15.05 -1.44
CA GLY A 185 11.88 -14.42 -2.52
C GLY A 185 12.31 -12.98 -2.27
N ILE A 186 12.18 -12.45 -1.04
CA ILE A 186 12.64 -11.11 -0.68
C ILE A 186 14.13 -11.12 -0.33
N GLU A 187 14.80 -9.98 -0.49
CA GLU A 187 16.23 -9.86 -0.18
C GLU A 187 16.49 -9.41 1.26
N LEU A 188 15.57 -8.66 1.84
CA LEU A 188 15.65 -8.17 3.21
C LEU A 188 14.25 -8.09 3.82
N LYS A 189 14.14 -8.36 5.12
CA LYS A 189 12.94 -8.11 5.91
C LYS A 189 13.26 -7.11 7.02
N ILE A 190 12.45 -6.08 7.14
CA ILE A 190 12.59 -5.03 8.17
C ILE A 190 11.27 -4.87 8.93
N LYS A 191 11.34 -4.39 10.16
CA LYS A 191 10.15 -3.99 10.93
C LYS A 191 9.70 -2.57 10.60
N ASP A 192 10.64 -1.67 10.46
CA ASP A 192 10.43 -0.27 10.11
C ASP A 192 11.71 0.29 9.46
N PHE A 193 11.69 1.55 9.04
CA PHE A 193 12.80 2.20 8.33
C PHE A 193 13.98 2.65 9.23
N ARG A 194 13.95 2.33 10.53
CA ARG A 194 15.07 2.53 11.47
C ARG A 194 15.96 1.30 11.58
N ASP A 195 15.61 0.21 10.94
CA ASP A 195 16.39 -1.02 10.97
C ASP A 195 17.79 -0.76 10.36
N PRO A 196 18.88 -0.97 11.12
CA PRO A 196 20.22 -0.71 10.62
C PRO A 196 20.62 -1.62 9.46
N ALA A 197 20.02 -2.80 9.33
CA ALA A 197 20.26 -3.70 8.21
C ALA A 197 19.81 -3.08 6.87
N LEU A 198 18.80 -2.18 6.88
CA LEU A 198 18.35 -1.50 5.68
C LEU A 198 19.42 -0.60 5.08
N GLU A 199 20.06 0.25 5.90
CA GLU A 199 21.12 1.15 5.40
C GLU A 199 22.34 0.38 4.92
N GLN A 200 22.72 -0.69 5.63
CA GLN A 200 23.80 -1.56 5.22
C GLN A 200 23.48 -2.21 3.86
N TRP A 201 22.28 -2.74 3.70
CA TRP A 201 21.83 -3.34 2.46
C TRP A 201 21.79 -2.32 1.31
N MET A 202 21.20 -1.13 1.51
CA MET A 202 21.17 -0.05 0.52
C MET A 202 22.56 0.38 0.06
N SER A 203 23.53 0.47 0.98
CA SER A 203 24.90 0.90 0.66
C SER A 203 25.64 -0.07 -0.28
N VAL A 204 25.28 -1.35 -0.28
CA VAL A 204 25.84 -2.35 -1.19
C VAL A 204 25.24 -2.19 -2.58
N GLN A 205 23.94 -1.84 -2.65
CA GLN A 205 23.21 -1.73 -3.90
C GLN A 205 23.64 -0.52 -4.75
N THR A 206 23.95 0.59 -4.11
CA THR A 206 24.36 1.84 -4.78
C THR A 206 25.82 1.84 -5.27
N LYS A 207 26.64 0.87 -4.82
CA LYS A 207 28.06 0.75 -5.28
C LYS A 207 28.25 -0.13 -6.52
N GLY A 208 27.21 -0.82 -6.96
CA GLY A 208 27.26 -1.74 -8.10
C GLY A 208 26.58 -1.22 -9.38
N SER A 209 26.18 0.04 -9.40
CA SER A 209 25.50 0.69 -10.53
C SER A 209 26.40 1.62 -11.30
#